data_2361221fffe2e7d6d8733f948ff29656
#
_entry.id   2361221fffe2e7d6d8733f948ff29656
#
_cell.length_a   1.000
_cell.length_b   1.000
_cell.length_c   1.000
_cell.angle_alpha   90.00
_cell.angle_beta   90.00
_cell.angle_gamma   90.00
#
_symmetry.space_group_name_H-M   'P 1'
#
loop_
_entity.id
_entity.type
_entity.pdbx_description
1 polymer ?
#
loop_
_entity_poly.entity_id
_entity_poly.type
_entity_poly.pdbx_seq_one_letter_code
_entity_poly.pdbx_strand_id
1 'polypeptide(L)'
;PNAKLSYVTHGKLNKRKDNLILVPSAYLGDHHGFDYLIKSGKALDPEKYFIVATDMFQNGLSSSPSNTESPYNGPNFPLINIRDNVNAGYRLITEVFKVKKIKAVVGFSMGAQQAFQWGVSYPKFTQKIVGIAGSAVEYPHGKVRLEGFISAIEADSSFKNGNYTTQPEKGLRAGGAHWSSWAWSQEWFRKELYKEMGLENIDEVINWFEEFVLTWDANNLIALARTWQNNNIGNTPGFKGDYKKALGSIKADVLYMPSETDMYFHIDALKNEAKFIP
;
A
#
# COMPACT_ATOMS: atom_id res chain seq x y z
N PRO A 1 21.79 4.15 8.45
CA PRO A 1 20.96 3.40 9.41
C PRO A 1 20.52 2.08 8.80
N ASN A 2 20.45 1.04 9.62
CA ASN A 2 19.97 -0.26 9.18
C ASN A 2 18.43 -0.23 9.16
N ALA A 3 17.83 -0.13 7.98
CA ALA A 3 16.37 -0.21 7.84
C ALA A 3 15.90 -1.63 8.19
N LYS A 4 14.80 -1.72 8.92
CA LYS A 4 14.14 -2.97 9.33
C LYS A 4 12.87 -3.15 8.52
N LEU A 5 12.70 -4.30 7.88
CA LEU A 5 11.47 -4.71 7.20
C LEU A 5 10.76 -5.75 8.06
N SER A 6 9.56 -5.42 8.54
CA SER A 6 8.66 -6.35 9.24
C SER A 6 7.95 -7.25 8.24
N TYR A 7 7.75 -8.51 8.60
CA TYR A 7 6.99 -9.46 7.78
C TYR A 7 6.49 -10.63 8.63
N VAL A 8 5.46 -11.29 8.16
CA VAL A 8 5.00 -12.59 8.65
C VAL A 8 4.97 -13.60 7.52
N THR A 9 4.96 -14.89 7.88
CA THR A 9 4.92 -15.99 6.91
C THR A 9 3.82 -16.98 7.25
N HIS A 10 3.16 -17.51 6.22
CA HIS A 10 2.18 -18.58 6.34
C HIS A 10 2.57 -19.75 5.43
N GLY A 11 2.28 -20.95 5.86
CA GLY A 11 2.63 -22.18 5.11
C GLY A 11 4.11 -22.51 5.16
N LYS A 12 4.56 -23.34 4.23
CA LYS A 12 5.95 -23.85 4.18
C LYS A 12 6.58 -23.67 2.82
N LEU A 13 7.81 -23.16 2.80
CA LEU A 13 8.61 -23.10 1.58
C LEU A 13 9.01 -24.53 1.18
N ASN A 14 8.65 -24.94 -0.03
CA ASN A 14 8.95 -26.27 -0.53
C ASN A 14 10.45 -26.43 -0.89
N LYS A 15 10.89 -27.67 -1.07
CA LYS A 15 12.30 -27.98 -1.39
C LYS A 15 12.79 -27.30 -2.69
N ARG A 16 11.91 -27.13 -3.69
CA ARG A 16 12.24 -26.48 -4.96
C ARG A 16 12.25 -24.95 -4.85
N LYS A 17 11.72 -24.39 -3.75
CA LYS A 17 11.59 -22.94 -3.51
C LYS A 17 10.82 -22.21 -4.62
N ASP A 18 9.77 -22.83 -5.17
CA ASP A 18 8.99 -22.32 -6.29
C ASP A 18 7.51 -22.00 -5.94
N ASN A 19 7.15 -22.08 -4.64
CA ASN A 19 5.79 -21.85 -4.15
C ASN A 19 5.63 -20.55 -3.33
N LEU A 20 6.60 -19.62 -3.39
CA LEU A 20 6.50 -18.36 -2.65
C LEU A 20 5.54 -17.39 -3.33
N ILE A 21 4.59 -16.86 -2.57
CA ILE A 21 3.73 -15.72 -2.91
C ILE A 21 4.06 -14.57 -1.97
N LEU A 22 4.28 -13.38 -2.52
CA LEU A 22 4.47 -12.16 -1.76
C LEU A 22 3.17 -11.36 -1.69
N VAL A 23 2.84 -10.87 -0.50
CA VAL A 23 1.64 -10.07 -0.23
C VAL A 23 2.07 -8.80 0.51
N PRO A 24 2.37 -7.71 -0.21
CA PRO A 24 2.74 -6.45 0.40
C PRO A 24 1.54 -5.73 1.00
N SER A 25 1.73 -5.07 2.14
CA SER A 25 0.71 -4.24 2.79
C SER A 25 0.33 -3.03 1.95
N ALA A 26 -0.80 -2.42 2.28
CA ALA A 26 -1.32 -1.20 1.65
C ALA A 26 -1.28 0.00 2.62
N TYR A 27 -1.73 1.18 2.17
CA TYR A 27 -1.94 2.35 3.01
C TYR A 27 -2.98 2.04 4.10
N LEU A 28 -2.76 2.51 5.31
CA LEU A 28 -3.61 2.20 6.47
C LEU A 28 -3.76 0.69 6.73
N GLY A 29 -2.74 -0.09 6.40
CA GLY A 29 -2.76 -1.54 6.55
C GLY A 29 -1.39 -2.11 6.92
N ASP A 30 -1.42 -3.37 7.33
CA ASP A 30 -0.27 -4.16 7.69
C ASP A 30 -0.33 -5.56 7.04
N HIS A 31 0.48 -6.49 7.52
CA HIS A 31 0.54 -7.87 7.04
C HIS A 31 -0.76 -8.67 7.21
N HIS A 32 -1.74 -8.16 7.97
CA HIS A 32 -3.05 -8.81 8.15
C HIS A 32 -4.06 -8.51 7.02
N GLY A 33 -3.74 -7.58 6.12
CA GLY A 33 -4.66 -7.11 5.07
C GLY A 33 -5.27 -8.19 4.18
N PHE A 34 -4.66 -9.38 4.11
CA PHE A 34 -5.15 -10.52 3.32
C PHE A 34 -5.50 -11.77 4.15
N ASP A 35 -5.59 -11.68 5.48
CA ASP A 35 -5.89 -12.82 6.35
C ASP A 35 -7.20 -13.53 5.97
N TYR A 36 -8.17 -12.80 5.45
CA TYR A 36 -9.44 -13.36 4.96
C TYR A 36 -9.28 -14.29 3.74
N LEU A 37 -8.19 -14.17 2.98
CA LEU A 37 -7.83 -15.05 1.85
C LEU A 37 -6.74 -16.06 2.21
N ILE A 38 -6.00 -15.86 3.30
CA ILE A 38 -4.90 -16.74 3.74
C ILE A 38 -5.48 -17.86 4.61
N LYS A 39 -6.18 -18.80 3.99
CA LYS A 39 -6.83 -19.96 4.63
C LYS A 39 -6.80 -21.17 3.71
N SER A 40 -6.87 -22.36 4.30
CA SER A 40 -7.02 -23.61 3.55
C SER A 40 -8.22 -23.55 2.59
N GLY A 41 -8.01 -23.94 1.34
CA GLY A 41 -9.02 -23.93 0.30
C GLY A 41 -9.33 -22.54 -0.31
N LYS A 42 -8.73 -21.45 0.18
CA LYS A 42 -8.84 -20.11 -0.40
C LYS A 42 -7.73 -19.83 -1.42
N ALA A 43 -7.79 -18.66 -2.05
CA ALA A 43 -6.82 -18.27 -3.10
C ALA A 43 -5.36 -18.26 -2.60
N LEU A 44 -5.13 -17.84 -1.37
CA LEU A 44 -3.83 -17.83 -0.71
C LEU A 44 -3.74 -19.00 0.30
N ASP A 45 -3.84 -20.22 -0.21
CA ASP A 45 -3.86 -21.45 0.59
C ASP A 45 -2.47 -21.77 1.17
N PRO A 46 -2.26 -21.69 2.51
CA PRO A 46 -0.97 -21.95 3.13
C PRO A 46 -0.55 -23.44 3.10
N GLU A 47 -1.46 -24.36 2.75
CA GLU A 47 -1.10 -25.76 2.51
C GLU A 47 -0.36 -25.94 1.18
N LYS A 48 -0.56 -25.04 0.22
CA LYS A 48 0.04 -25.06 -1.13
C LYS A 48 1.18 -24.08 -1.28
N TYR A 49 1.05 -22.91 -0.67
CA TYR A 49 1.96 -21.78 -0.87
C TYR A 49 2.70 -21.41 0.42
N PHE A 50 3.91 -20.94 0.24
CA PHE A 50 4.63 -20.18 1.24
C PHE A 50 4.35 -18.69 1.01
N ILE A 51 3.54 -18.11 1.88
CA ILE A 51 3.08 -16.73 1.74
C ILE A 51 3.94 -15.86 2.65
N VAL A 52 4.50 -14.80 2.08
CA VAL A 52 5.25 -13.78 2.81
C VAL A 52 4.45 -12.49 2.74
N ALA A 53 3.90 -12.05 3.85
CA ALA A 53 3.19 -10.79 3.98
C ALA A 53 4.14 -9.75 4.60
N THR A 54 4.42 -8.66 3.88
CA THR A 54 5.40 -7.64 4.27
C THR A 54 4.73 -6.34 4.66
N ASP A 55 5.27 -5.69 5.68
CA ASP A 55 4.88 -4.36 6.10
C ASP A 55 5.69 -3.31 5.34
N MET A 56 5.00 -2.34 4.75
CA MET A 56 5.67 -1.21 4.12
C MET A 56 6.50 -0.43 5.14
N PHE A 57 7.63 0.13 4.72
CA PHE A 57 8.25 1.21 5.48
C PHE A 57 7.22 2.31 5.76
N GLN A 58 7.35 2.98 6.89
CA GLN A 58 6.48 4.06 7.34
C GLN A 58 5.14 3.62 7.94
N ASN A 59 4.82 2.31 8.01
CA ASN A 59 3.54 1.85 8.58
C ASN A 59 3.56 1.64 10.12
N GLY A 60 4.67 1.94 10.78
CA GLY A 60 4.81 1.78 12.24
C GLY A 60 5.39 0.42 12.66
N LEU A 61 5.38 -0.60 11.79
CA LEU A 61 5.94 -1.93 12.06
C LEU A 61 7.34 -2.10 11.45
N SER A 62 7.50 -1.77 10.18
CA SER A 62 8.81 -1.58 9.56
C SER A 62 9.41 -0.24 10.00
N SER A 63 10.66 0.04 9.64
CA SER A 63 11.27 1.35 9.93
C SER A 63 10.36 2.49 9.48
N SER A 64 10.04 3.37 10.42
CA SER A 64 9.01 4.40 10.31
C SER A 64 9.42 5.66 11.06
N PRO A 65 8.83 6.83 10.75
CA PRO A 65 9.04 8.05 11.52
C PRO A 65 8.91 7.86 13.03
N SER A 66 7.91 7.08 13.47
CA SER A 66 7.58 6.88 14.89
C SER A 66 8.51 5.90 15.62
N ASN A 67 9.24 5.02 14.93
CA ASN A 67 10.04 3.95 15.55
C ASN A 67 11.53 3.95 15.16
N THR A 68 11.98 4.98 14.44
CA THR A 68 13.38 5.15 14.06
C THR A 68 14.07 6.13 15.02
N GLU A 69 15.33 5.86 15.35
CA GLU A 69 16.11 6.71 16.26
C GLU A 69 16.61 7.99 15.56
N SER A 70 16.88 9.02 16.38
CA SER A 70 17.54 10.24 15.91
C SER A 70 18.85 9.92 15.16
N PRO A 71 19.18 10.63 14.08
CA PRO A 71 18.53 11.84 13.57
C PRO A 71 17.41 11.59 12.53
N TYR A 72 17.00 10.35 12.31
CA TYR A 72 16.07 9.95 11.24
C TYR A 72 14.63 9.70 11.72
N ASN A 73 14.27 10.16 12.91
CA ASN A 73 12.93 10.02 13.49
C ASN A 73 12.00 11.18 13.11
N GLY A 74 10.71 10.99 13.31
CA GLY A 74 9.69 12.02 13.11
C GLY A 74 9.75 12.65 11.71
N PRO A 75 9.73 13.99 11.61
CA PRO A 75 9.76 14.70 10.33
C PRO A 75 11.07 14.56 9.56
N ASN A 76 12.14 14.07 10.21
CA ASN A 76 13.44 13.83 9.57
C ASN A 76 13.57 12.44 8.94
N PHE A 77 12.51 11.64 8.99
CA PHE A 77 12.52 10.33 8.34
C PHE A 77 12.71 10.49 6.82
N PRO A 78 13.59 9.69 6.19
CA PRO A 78 13.87 9.85 4.77
C PRO A 78 12.64 9.60 3.91
N LEU A 79 12.54 10.32 2.80
CA LEU A 79 11.51 10.05 1.80
C LEU A 79 11.72 8.65 1.23
N ILE A 80 10.72 7.81 1.39
CA ILE A 80 10.67 6.45 0.83
C ILE A 80 9.76 6.49 -0.40
N ASN A 81 10.05 5.65 -1.38
CA ASN A 81 9.18 5.42 -2.53
C ASN A 81 8.75 3.94 -2.62
N ILE A 82 7.80 3.65 -3.50
CA ILE A 82 7.30 2.28 -3.71
C ILE A 82 8.44 1.32 -4.07
N ARG A 83 9.41 1.77 -4.88
CA ARG A 83 10.54 0.95 -5.30
C ARG A 83 11.49 0.60 -4.14
N ASP A 84 11.61 1.44 -3.12
CA ASP A 84 12.42 1.14 -1.94
C ASP A 84 11.83 -0.03 -1.15
N ASN A 85 10.51 -0.07 -0.99
CA ASN A 85 9.79 -1.20 -0.38
C ASN A 85 10.02 -2.49 -1.18
N VAL A 86 9.93 -2.40 -2.52
CA VAL A 86 10.17 -3.53 -3.43
C VAL A 86 11.62 -4.02 -3.33
N ASN A 87 12.60 -3.11 -3.27
CA ASN A 87 14.02 -3.47 -3.11
C ASN A 87 14.29 -4.17 -1.77
N ALA A 88 13.66 -3.70 -0.68
CA ALA A 88 13.76 -4.35 0.63
C ALA A 88 13.13 -5.76 0.62
N GLY A 89 11.96 -5.91 0.02
CA GLY A 89 11.32 -7.21 -0.19
C GLY A 89 12.16 -8.15 -1.07
N TYR A 90 12.80 -7.63 -2.11
CA TYR A 90 13.70 -8.41 -2.96
C TYR A 90 14.88 -8.97 -2.15
N ARG A 91 15.50 -8.15 -1.31
CA ARG A 91 16.57 -8.60 -0.41
C ARG A 91 16.08 -9.64 0.59
N LEU A 92 14.92 -9.45 1.20
CA LEU A 92 14.31 -10.45 2.08
C LEU A 92 14.18 -11.80 1.37
N ILE A 93 13.61 -11.81 0.17
CA ILE A 93 13.34 -13.05 -0.56
C ILE A 93 14.65 -13.72 -1.03
N THR A 94 15.61 -12.94 -1.52
CA THR A 94 16.86 -13.49 -2.07
C THR A 94 17.90 -13.80 -1.00
N GLU A 95 18.03 -12.96 0.04
CA GLU A 95 19.09 -13.07 1.03
C GLU A 95 18.67 -13.94 2.23
N VAL A 96 17.40 -13.89 2.65
CA VAL A 96 16.89 -14.66 3.80
C VAL A 96 16.32 -16.00 3.35
N PHE A 97 15.31 -15.98 2.46
CA PHE A 97 14.67 -17.22 2.00
C PHE A 97 15.46 -17.94 0.90
N LYS A 98 16.47 -17.30 0.29
CA LYS A 98 17.27 -17.85 -0.80
C LYS A 98 16.39 -18.34 -1.97
N VAL A 99 15.34 -17.59 -2.29
CA VAL A 99 14.43 -17.87 -3.41
C VAL A 99 14.92 -17.10 -4.64
N LYS A 100 14.92 -17.75 -5.81
CA LYS A 100 15.42 -17.18 -7.08
C LYS A 100 14.33 -16.62 -7.99
N LYS A 101 13.07 -17.02 -7.76
CA LYS A 101 11.88 -16.52 -8.47
C LYS A 101 10.67 -16.64 -7.57
N ILE A 102 9.82 -15.64 -7.58
CA ILE A 102 8.54 -15.68 -6.85
C ILE A 102 7.41 -16.10 -7.77
N LYS A 103 6.49 -16.91 -7.24
CA LYS A 103 5.34 -17.41 -7.97
C LYS A 103 4.36 -16.29 -8.30
N ALA A 104 4.07 -15.43 -7.33
CA ALA A 104 3.21 -14.28 -7.52
C ALA A 104 3.52 -13.16 -6.53
N VAL A 105 3.17 -11.94 -6.93
CA VAL A 105 2.94 -10.80 -6.03
C VAL A 105 1.46 -10.48 -6.09
N VAL A 106 0.79 -10.47 -4.94
CA VAL A 106 -0.65 -10.16 -4.82
C VAL A 106 -0.79 -8.92 -3.97
N GLY A 107 -1.26 -7.84 -4.53
CA GLY A 107 -1.37 -6.56 -3.84
C GLY A 107 -2.71 -5.87 -4.04
N PHE A 108 -3.16 -5.19 -2.98
CA PHE A 108 -4.33 -4.32 -2.98
C PHE A 108 -3.89 -2.88 -2.78
N SER A 109 -4.49 -1.91 -3.49
CA SER A 109 -4.22 -0.47 -3.35
C SER A 109 -2.72 -0.16 -3.52
N MET A 110 -2.04 0.45 -2.53
CA MET A 110 -0.58 0.62 -2.56
C MET A 110 0.20 -0.71 -2.64
N GLY A 111 -0.39 -1.81 -2.18
CA GLY A 111 0.16 -3.15 -2.42
C GLY A 111 0.15 -3.53 -3.90
N ALA A 112 -0.87 -3.11 -4.67
CA ALA A 112 -0.91 -3.29 -6.13
C ALA A 112 0.13 -2.41 -6.82
N GLN A 113 0.35 -1.18 -6.35
CA GLN A 113 1.46 -0.32 -6.82
C GLN A 113 2.81 -1.01 -6.64
N GLN A 114 3.02 -1.67 -5.49
CA GLN A 114 4.21 -2.49 -5.26
C GLN A 114 4.26 -3.68 -6.21
N ALA A 115 3.14 -4.37 -6.47
CA ALA A 115 3.09 -5.51 -7.37
C ALA A 115 3.50 -5.14 -8.81
N PHE A 116 3.01 -4.02 -9.34
CA PHE A 116 3.47 -3.49 -10.64
C PHE A 116 4.95 -3.11 -10.61
N GLN A 117 5.40 -2.47 -9.53
CA GLN A 117 6.81 -2.11 -9.36
C GLN A 117 7.72 -3.35 -9.32
N TRP A 118 7.28 -4.46 -8.74
CA TRP A 118 7.98 -5.75 -8.80
C TRP A 118 8.15 -6.24 -10.24
N GLY A 119 7.09 -6.17 -11.04
CA GLY A 119 7.13 -6.55 -12.45
C GLY A 119 8.12 -5.74 -13.26
N VAL A 120 8.27 -4.45 -12.95
CA VAL A 120 9.17 -3.52 -13.65
C VAL A 120 10.60 -3.62 -13.12
N SER A 121 10.80 -3.63 -11.79
CA SER A 121 12.16 -3.70 -11.20
C SER A 121 12.82 -5.06 -11.40
N TYR A 122 12.02 -6.13 -11.37
CA TYR A 122 12.53 -7.51 -11.40
C TYR A 122 11.76 -8.40 -12.39
N PRO A 123 11.73 -8.06 -13.70
CA PRO A 123 10.84 -8.69 -14.69
C PRO A 123 11.11 -10.19 -14.90
N LYS A 124 12.31 -10.67 -14.62
CA LYS A 124 12.67 -12.11 -14.74
C LYS A 124 12.47 -12.88 -13.43
N PHE A 125 12.20 -12.18 -12.33
CA PHE A 125 12.08 -12.76 -10.99
C PHE A 125 10.63 -13.01 -10.61
N THR A 126 9.70 -12.16 -11.06
CA THR A 126 8.27 -12.21 -10.77
C THR A 126 7.55 -12.96 -11.89
N GLN A 127 6.84 -14.07 -11.56
CA GLN A 127 6.12 -14.86 -12.57
C GLN A 127 4.70 -14.35 -12.82
N LYS A 128 4.00 -13.94 -11.76
CA LYS A 128 2.61 -13.45 -11.82
C LYS A 128 2.41 -12.22 -10.96
N ILE A 129 1.56 -11.33 -11.40
CA ILE A 129 1.15 -10.14 -10.68
C ILE A 129 -0.37 -10.16 -10.57
N VAL A 130 -0.88 -9.94 -9.37
CA VAL A 130 -2.30 -9.65 -9.13
C VAL A 130 -2.37 -8.26 -8.51
N GLY A 131 -2.85 -7.29 -9.29
CA GLY A 131 -3.02 -5.91 -8.87
C GLY A 131 -4.51 -5.61 -8.67
N ILE A 132 -4.93 -5.42 -7.41
CA ILE A 132 -6.32 -5.18 -7.03
C ILE A 132 -6.47 -3.71 -6.62
N ALA A 133 -7.37 -2.98 -7.25
CA ALA A 133 -7.72 -1.59 -6.93
C ALA A 133 -6.48 -0.70 -6.65
N GLY A 134 -5.57 -0.60 -7.62
CA GLY A 134 -4.37 0.22 -7.54
C GLY A 134 -3.77 0.48 -8.91
N SER A 135 -2.95 1.51 -9.06
CA SER A 135 -2.44 2.04 -10.33
C SER A 135 -0.92 1.93 -10.44
N ALA A 136 -0.41 1.94 -11.66
CA ALA A 136 1.03 2.00 -11.93
C ALA A 136 1.63 3.41 -11.67
N VAL A 137 0.79 4.44 -11.72
CA VAL A 137 1.17 5.84 -11.47
C VAL A 137 0.07 6.54 -10.69
N GLU A 138 0.44 7.44 -9.76
CA GLU A 138 -0.55 8.25 -9.07
C GLU A 138 -1.00 9.42 -9.94
N TYR A 139 -2.32 9.48 -10.18
CA TYR A 139 -2.95 10.50 -10.99
C TYR A 139 -3.19 11.81 -10.23
N PRO A 140 -3.34 12.96 -10.92
CA PRO A 140 -3.46 14.26 -10.27
C PRO A 140 -4.57 14.35 -9.22
N HIS A 141 -5.73 13.74 -9.46
CA HIS A 141 -6.84 13.72 -8.51
C HIS A 141 -6.45 13.07 -7.18
N GLY A 142 -5.80 11.91 -7.23
CA GLY A 142 -5.32 11.22 -6.03
C GLY A 142 -4.29 12.05 -5.26
N LYS A 143 -3.40 12.76 -5.97
CA LYS A 143 -2.44 13.68 -5.33
C LYS A 143 -3.15 14.78 -4.53
N VAL A 144 -4.18 15.40 -5.12
CA VAL A 144 -4.96 16.46 -4.46
C VAL A 144 -5.72 15.92 -3.25
N ARG A 145 -6.33 14.74 -3.38
CA ARG A 145 -7.03 14.08 -2.28
C ARG A 145 -6.10 13.78 -1.10
N LEU A 146 -4.94 13.21 -1.37
CA LEU A 146 -3.93 12.93 -0.34
C LEU A 146 -3.39 14.23 0.29
N GLU A 147 -3.24 15.29 -0.49
CA GLU A 147 -2.84 16.60 0.05
C GLU A 147 -3.90 17.15 1.01
N GLY A 148 -5.18 16.98 0.71
CA GLY A 148 -6.27 17.36 1.60
C GLY A 148 -6.21 16.65 2.96
N PHE A 149 -5.90 15.33 2.95
CA PHE A 149 -5.70 14.55 4.15
C PHE A 149 -4.48 15.02 4.97
N ILE A 150 -3.35 15.22 4.29
CA ILE A 150 -2.11 15.71 4.92
C ILE A 150 -2.35 17.09 5.54
N SER A 151 -2.94 18.01 4.77
CA SER A 151 -3.23 19.38 5.23
C SER A 151 -4.15 19.41 6.45
N ALA A 152 -5.12 18.48 6.54
CA ALA A 152 -6.00 18.38 7.70
C ALA A 152 -5.19 18.04 8.98
N ILE A 153 -4.25 17.11 8.89
CA ILE A 153 -3.37 16.74 10.03
C ILE A 153 -2.42 17.90 10.37
N GLU A 154 -1.80 18.51 9.37
CA GLU A 154 -0.82 19.60 9.54
C GLU A 154 -1.44 20.90 10.08
N ALA A 155 -2.75 21.09 9.89
CA ALA A 155 -3.48 22.26 10.41
C ALA A 155 -3.65 22.26 11.94
N ASP A 156 -3.45 21.12 12.59
CA ASP A 156 -3.47 21.03 14.06
C ASP A 156 -2.25 21.73 14.64
N SER A 157 -2.48 22.71 15.52
CA SER A 157 -1.41 23.48 16.18
C SER A 157 -0.46 22.60 17.03
N SER A 158 -0.94 21.43 17.48
CA SER A 158 -0.11 20.47 18.23
C SER A 158 0.82 19.65 17.32
N PHE A 159 0.62 19.63 16.00
CA PHE A 159 1.47 18.94 15.04
C PHE A 159 2.91 19.46 14.99
N LYS A 160 3.10 20.78 15.13
CA LYS A 160 4.41 21.44 15.26
C LYS A 160 5.42 21.02 14.17
N ASN A 161 4.96 21.00 12.91
CA ASN A 161 5.76 20.54 11.77
C ASN A 161 6.33 19.12 11.97
N GLY A 162 5.56 18.23 12.57
CA GLY A 162 5.95 16.84 12.86
C GLY A 162 6.77 16.63 14.14
N ASN A 163 7.03 17.70 14.92
CA ASN A 163 7.78 17.63 16.18
C ASN A 163 6.87 17.63 17.42
N TYR A 164 5.75 16.91 17.33
CA TYR A 164 4.82 16.77 18.44
C TYR A 164 5.35 15.82 19.52
N THR A 165 4.93 16.05 20.76
CA THR A 165 5.15 15.15 21.91
C THR A 165 3.90 14.32 22.23
N THR A 166 2.75 14.83 21.83
CA THR A 166 1.43 14.19 21.90
C THR A 166 0.83 14.26 20.52
N GLN A 167 0.21 13.20 20.07
CA GLN A 167 -0.40 13.11 18.73
C GLN A 167 -1.30 14.32 18.44
N PRO A 168 -1.31 14.85 17.21
CA PRO A 168 -2.19 15.95 16.80
C PRO A 168 -3.62 15.41 16.58
N GLU A 169 -4.32 15.14 17.67
CA GLU A 169 -5.59 14.43 17.68
C GLU A 169 -6.67 15.12 16.85
N LYS A 170 -6.78 16.45 16.94
CA LYS A 170 -7.77 17.21 16.15
C LYS A 170 -7.49 17.10 14.65
N GLY A 171 -6.23 17.17 14.26
CA GLY A 171 -5.80 16.99 12.87
C GLY A 171 -6.04 15.58 12.36
N LEU A 172 -5.74 14.58 13.18
CA LEU A 172 -6.01 13.17 12.85
C LEU A 172 -7.51 12.91 12.68
N ARG A 173 -8.37 13.43 13.57
CA ARG A 173 -9.83 13.34 13.43
C ARG A 173 -10.31 14.03 12.15
N ALA A 174 -9.86 15.25 11.89
CA ALA A 174 -10.21 15.97 10.65
C ALA A 174 -9.76 15.19 9.40
N GLY A 175 -8.58 14.57 9.44
CA GLY A 175 -8.11 13.65 8.41
C GLY A 175 -9.02 12.42 8.25
N GLY A 176 -9.43 11.81 9.34
CA GLY A 176 -10.38 10.69 9.35
C GLY A 176 -11.73 11.04 8.75
N ALA A 177 -12.31 12.17 9.17
CA ALA A 177 -13.55 12.70 8.61
C ALA A 177 -13.43 12.96 7.09
N HIS A 178 -12.33 13.58 6.64
CA HIS A 178 -12.06 13.75 5.21
C HIS A 178 -11.99 12.41 4.49
N TRP A 179 -11.29 11.41 5.09
CA TRP A 179 -11.10 10.09 4.48
C TRP A 179 -12.40 9.30 4.36
N SER A 180 -13.33 9.45 5.31
CA SER A 180 -14.59 8.72 5.34
C SER A 180 -15.39 8.83 4.04
N SER A 181 -15.35 10.01 3.38
CA SER A 181 -16.06 10.25 2.12
C SER A 181 -15.41 9.58 0.89
N TRP A 182 -14.18 9.05 1.02
CA TRP A 182 -13.42 8.46 -0.08
C TRP A 182 -13.30 6.94 -0.01
N ALA A 183 -13.54 6.35 1.18
CA ALA A 183 -13.33 4.92 1.40
C ALA A 183 -14.32 4.03 0.66
N TRP A 184 -15.53 4.54 0.45
CA TRP A 184 -16.61 3.84 -0.24
C TRP A 184 -17.21 4.69 -1.36
N SER A 185 -17.89 4.01 -2.29
CA SER A 185 -18.54 4.67 -3.42
C SER A 185 -19.74 5.51 -2.98
N GLN A 186 -20.12 6.51 -3.79
CA GLN A 186 -21.36 7.26 -3.57
C GLN A 186 -22.59 6.34 -3.50
N GLU A 187 -22.60 5.26 -4.30
CA GLU A 187 -23.68 4.27 -4.29
C GLU A 187 -23.76 3.49 -2.96
N TRP A 188 -22.63 3.22 -2.33
CA TRP A 188 -22.59 2.60 -1.01
C TRP A 188 -23.28 3.48 0.04
N PHE A 189 -23.03 4.79 0.03
CA PHE A 189 -23.72 5.75 0.91
C PHE A 189 -25.22 5.85 0.57
N ARG A 190 -25.57 5.95 -0.71
CA ARG A 190 -26.95 6.04 -1.18
C ARG A 190 -27.79 4.82 -0.75
N LYS A 191 -27.18 3.64 -0.74
CA LYS A 191 -27.81 2.39 -0.32
C LYS A 191 -27.70 2.12 1.19
N GLU A 192 -27.12 3.03 1.94
CA GLU A 192 -26.92 2.90 3.39
C GLU A 192 -26.23 1.60 3.80
N LEU A 193 -25.27 1.11 2.98
CA LEU A 193 -24.57 -0.16 3.23
C LEU A 193 -23.70 -0.12 4.50
N TYR A 194 -23.49 1.04 5.11
CA TYR A 194 -22.88 1.16 6.43
C TYR A 194 -23.69 0.41 7.52
N LYS A 195 -24.99 0.21 7.31
CA LYS A 195 -25.83 -0.59 8.22
C LYS A 195 -25.44 -2.06 8.26
N GLU A 196 -24.88 -2.59 7.17
CA GLU A 196 -24.32 -3.96 7.14
C GLU A 196 -23.04 -4.09 7.99
N MET A 197 -22.38 -2.97 8.27
CA MET A 197 -21.24 -2.89 9.20
C MET A 197 -21.67 -2.69 10.66
N GLY A 198 -22.97 -2.58 10.93
CA GLY A 198 -23.51 -2.29 12.25
C GLY A 198 -23.47 -0.81 12.63
N LEU A 199 -23.35 0.10 11.63
CA LEU A 199 -23.38 1.54 11.84
C LEU A 199 -24.78 2.07 11.50
N GLU A 200 -25.36 2.89 12.38
CA GLU A 200 -26.78 3.31 12.27
C GLU A 200 -26.95 4.57 11.40
N ASN A 201 -25.95 5.44 11.35
CA ASN A 201 -26.04 6.74 10.71
C ASN A 201 -24.69 7.24 10.22
N ILE A 202 -24.67 8.38 9.51
CA ILE A 202 -23.46 8.97 8.91
C ILE A 202 -22.49 9.48 9.97
N ASP A 203 -22.96 9.96 11.10
CA ASP A 203 -22.06 10.43 12.18
C ASP A 203 -21.24 9.26 12.74
N GLU A 204 -21.82 8.08 12.81
CA GLU A 204 -21.08 6.87 13.20
C GLU A 204 -20.07 6.41 12.14
N VAL A 205 -20.36 6.59 10.85
CA VAL A 205 -19.39 6.33 9.77
C VAL A 205 -18.20 7.27 9.88
N ILE A 206 -18.43 8.56 10.10
CA ILE A 206 -17.38 9.56 10.28
C ILE A 206 -16.55 9.21 11.51
N ASN A 207 -17.21 8.99 12.65
CA ASN A 207 -16.54 8.66 13.91
C ASN A 207 -15.72 7.36 13.80
N TRP A 208 -16.20 6.35 13.09
CA TRP A 208 -15.47 5.10 12.85
C TRP A 208 -14.12 5.37 12.16
N PHE A 209 -14.10 6.26 11.16
CA PHE A 209 -12.87 6.63 10.49
C PHE A 209 -11.97 7.52 11.34
N GLU A 210 -12.53 8.44 12.10
CA GLU A 210 -11.77 9.25 13.04
C GLU A 210 -11.03 8.39 14.06
N GLU A 211 -11.74 7.46 14.70
CA GLU A 211 -11.14 6.53 15.67
C GLU A 211 -10.11 5.61 15.01
N PHE A 212 -10.36 5.14 13.79
CA PHE A 212 -9.40 4.33 13.06
C PHE A 212 -8.11 5.10 12.74
N VAL A 213 -8.21 6.35 12.28
CA VAL A 213 -7.03 7.17 11.97
C VAL A 213 -6.25 7.51 13.23
N LEU A 214 -6.91 7.69 14.38
CA LEU A 214 -6.26 7.93 15.67
C LEU A 214 -5.37 6.77 16.15
N THR A 215 -5.56 5.57 15.65
CA THR A 215 -4.66 4.42 15.96
C THR A 215 -3.30 4.53 15.30
N TRP A 216 -3.11 5.47 14.39
CA TRP A 216 -1.89 5.66 13.61
C TRP A 216 -1.09 6.88 14.08
N ASP A 217 0.22 6.82 13.90
CA ASP A 217 1.10 7.97 14.11
C ASP A 217 0.98 8.96 12.95
N ALA A 218 0.85 10.26 13.27
CA ALA A 218 0.63 11.30 12.27
C ALA A 218 1.78 11.40 11.25
N ASN A 219 3.03 11.33 11.68
CA ASN A 219 4.18 11.36 10.78
C ASN A 219 4.23 10.11 9.88
N ASN A 220 3.84 8.94 10.40
CA ASN A 220 3.76 7.72 9.61
C ASN A 220 2.71 7.86 8.49
N LEU A 221 1.52 8.37 8.82
CA LEU A 221 0.44 8.62 7.86
C LEU A 221 0.85 9.58 6.75
N ILE A 222 1.46 10.70 7.13
CA ILE A 222 1.92 11.72 6.17
C ILE A 222 3.03 11.13 5.29
N ALA A 223 3.99 10.42 5.86
CA ALA A 223 5.09 9.82 5.12
C ALA A 223 4.60 8.77 4.11
N LEU A 224 3.65 7.90 4.51
CA LEU A 224 2.99 6.95 3.60
C LEU A 224 2.19 7.65 2.50
N ALA A 225 1.45 8.72 2.84
CA ALA A 225 0.70 9.51 1.87
C ALA A 225 1.63 10.17 0.83
N ARG A 226 2.77 10.70 1.27
CA ARG A 226 3.81 11.24 0.36
C ARG A 226 4.41 10.16 -0.54
N THR A 227 4.63 8.96 -0.01
CA THR A 227 5.07 7.80 -0.82
C THR A 227 4.03 7.48 -1.90
N TRP A 228 2.75 7.47 -1.56
CA TRP A 228 1.66 7.24 -2.51
C TRP A 228 1.58 8.36 -3.58
N GLN A 229 1.60 9.64 -3.17
CA GLN A 229 1.58 10.78 -4.10
C GLN A 229 2.69 10.72 -5.15
N ASN A 230 3.85 10.18 -4.78
CA ASN A 230 5.03 10.07 -5.63
C ASN A 230 5.11 8.77 -6.43
N ASN A 231 4.08 7.90 -6.35
CA ASN A 231 4.09 6.66 -7.09
C ASN A 231 4.13 6.88 -8.60
N ASN A 232 5.17 6.38 -9.23
CA ASN A 232 5.28 6.26 -10.69
C ASN A 232 6.32 5.18 -11.00
N ILE A 233 5.88 4.02 -11.49
CA ILE A 233 6.80 2.94 -11.88
C ILE A 233 7.77 3.35 -12.99
N GLY A 234 7.42 4.37 -13.79
CA GLY A 234 8.28 4.97 -14.80
C GLY A 234 9.53 5.66 -14.22
N ASN A 235 9.55 5.98 -12.92
CA ASN A 235 10.73 6.48 -12.22
C ASN A 235 11.81 5.38 -11.98
N THR A 236 11.51 4.14 -12.33
CA THR A 236 12.52 3.07 -12.36
C THR A 236 13.61 3.41 -13.37
N PRO A 237 14.91 3.25 -13.03
CA PRO A 237 16.02 3.56 -13.93
C PRO A 237 15.84 2.93 -15.30
N GLY A 238 16.05 3.73 -16.36
CA GLY A 238 15.88 3.32 -17.75
C GLY A 238 14.57 3.81 -18.41
N PHE A 239 13.55 4.19 -17.63
CA PHE A 239 12.25 4.60 -18.20
C PHE A 239 12.02 6.12 -18.19
N LYS A 240 12.82 6.92 -17.47
CA LYS A 240 12.79 8.40 -17.49
C LYS A 240 11.40 8.99 -17.18
N GLY A 241 10.66 8.40 -16.23
CA GLY A 241 9.32 8.83 -15.84
C GLY A 241 8.18 8.26 -16.71
N ASP A 242 8.48 7.54 -17.79
CA ASP A 242 7.49 6.98 -18.71
C ASP A 242 6.92 5.67 -18.17
N TYR A 243 5.77 5.76 -17.48
CA TYR A 243 5.10 4.59 -16.91
C TYR A 243 4.56 3.63 -17.97
N LYS A 244 4.23 4.13 -19.18
CA LYS A 244 3.73 3.29 -20.29
C LYS A 244 4.82 2.33 -20.78
N LYS A 245 6.04 2.85 -20.98
CA LYS A 245 7.21 2.02 -21.30
C LYS A 245 7.55 1.07 -20.17
N ALA A 246 7.42 1.51 -18.92
CA ALA A 246 7.66 0.66 -17.76
C ALA A 246 6.66 -0.50 -17.72
N LEU A 247 5.34 -0.26 -17.88
CA LEU A 247 4.32 -1.31 -17.99
C LEU A 247 4.64 -2.28 -19.14
N GLY A 248 5.04 -1.78 -20.31
CA GLY A 248 5.43 -2.61 -21.47
C GLY A 248 6.67 -3.48 -21.26
N SER A 249 7.42 -3.25 -20.18
CA SER A 249 8.60 -4.07 -19.83
C SER A 249 8.27 -5.28 -18.96
N ILE A 250 7.06 -5.36 -18.41
CA ILE A 250 6.59 -6.46 -17.56
C ILE A 250 6.63 -7.77 -18.36
N LYS A 251 7.13 -8.83 -17.73
CA LYS A 251 7.22 -10.18 -18.32
C LYS A 251 6.33 -11.20 -17.58
N ALA A 252 5.80 -10.80 -16.44
CA ALA A 252 4.88 -11.60 -15.65
C ALA A 252 3.50 -11.65 -16.30
N ASP A 253 2.76 -12.75 -16.10
CA ASP A 253 1.32 -12.76 -16.33
C ASP A 253 0.66 -11.79 -15.35
N VAL A 254 -0.21 -10.92 -15.82
CA VAL A 254 -0.86 -9.90 -14.99
C VAL A 254 -2.37 -10.12 -14.92
N LEU A 255 -2.89 -10.28 -13.72
CA LEU A 255 -4.31 -10.13 -13.41
C LEU A 255 -4.51 -8.74 -12.81
N TYR A 256 -5.12 -7.84 -13.59
CA TYR A 256 -5.45 -6.49 -13.15
C TYR A 256 -6.94 -6.44 -12.79
N MET A 257 -7.25 -6.12 -11.54
CA MET A 257 -8.61 -6.14 -10.97
C MET A 257 -9.02 -4.74 -10.48
N PRO A 258 -9.42 -3.83 -11.39
CA PRO A 258 -9.98 -2.55 -11.00
C PRO A 258 -11.43 -2.69 -10.51
N SER A 259 -11.94 -1.69 -9.78
CA SER A 259 -13.35 -1.56 -9.45
C SER A 259 -13.98 -0.40 -10.22
N GLU A 260 -15.22 -0.57 -10.69
CA GLU A 260 -15.95 0.49 -11.42
C GLU A 260 -16.34 1.66 -10.52
N THR A 261 -16.50 1.41 -9.24
CA THR A 261 -16.94 2.41 -8.24
C THR A 261 -15.79 2.91 -7.36
N ASP A 262 -14.54 2.61 -7.74
CA ASP A 262 -13.36 3.04 -7.00
C ASP A 262 -13.24 4.57 -6.97
N MET A 263 -13.19 5.14 -5.76
CA MET A 263 -13.07 6.57 -5.55
C MET A 263 -11.62 7.07 -5.61
N TYR A 264 -10.65 6.14 -5.59
CA TYR A 264 -9.21 6.46 -5.63
C TYR A 264 -8.62 6.32 -7.02
N PHE A 265 -8.94 5.22 -7.71
CA PHE A 265 -8.33 4.81 -8.96
C PHE A 265 -9.39 4.70 -10.04
N HIS A 266 -9.56 5.76 -10.81
CA HIS A 266 -10.62 5.85 -11.83
C HIS A 266 -10.49 4.73 -12.86
N ILE A 267 -11.59 4.01 -13.10
CA ILE A 267 -11.64 2.80 -13.95
C ILE A 267 -11.06 3.02 -15.37
N ASP A 268 -11.31 4.18 -15.99
CA ASP A 268 -10.80 4.44 -17.34
C ASP A 268 -9.29 4.66 -17.36
N ALA A 269 -8.72 5.23 -16.28
CA ALA A 269 -7.27 5.35 -16.13
C ALA A 269 -6.64 3.96 -16.05
N LEU A 270 -7.21 3.05 -15.26
CA LEU A 270 -6.71 1.68 -15.11
C LEU A 270 -6.90 0.85 -16.37
N LYS A 271 -8.05 0.97 -17.05
CA LYS A 271 -8.25 0.37 -18.40
C LYS A 271 -7.24 0.88 -19.42
N ASN A 272 -6.84 2.16 -19.31
CA ASN A 272 -5.81 2.69 -20.18
C ASN A 272 -4.42 2.15 -19.84
N GLU A 273 -4.06 2.00 -18.55
CA GLU A 273 -2.81 1.37 -18.13
C GLU A 273 -2.71 -0.07 -18.64
N ALA A 274 -3.79 -0.85 -18.53
CA ALA A 274 -3.84 -2.25 -18.97
C ALA A 274 -3.44 -2.44 -20.45
N LYS A 275 -3.70 -1.44 -21.32
CA LYS A 275 -3.32 -1.48 -22.74
C LYS A 275 -1.81 -1.52 -22.99
N PHE A 276 -1.00 -1.12 -22.01
CA PHE A 276 0.45 -1.09 -22.13
C PHE A 276 1.13 -2.33 -21.53
N ILE A 277 0.38 -3.21 -20.88
CA ILE A 277 0.87 -4.49 -20.36
C ILE A 277 0.85 -5.51 -21.50
N PRO A 278 1.97 -6.22 -21.77
CA PRO A 278 2.05 -7.21 -22.85
C PRO A 278 1.08 -8.37 -22.72
#